data_60963af0119d011b580d69bbfafc0da7
#
_entry.id   60963af0119d011b580d69bbfafc0da7
#
_cell.length_a   1.000
_cell.length_b   1.000
_cell.length_c   1.000
_cell.angle_alpha   90.00
_cell.angle_beta   90.00
_cell.angle_gamma   90.00
#
_symmetry.space_group_name_H-M   'P 1'
#
loop_
_entity.id
_entity.type
_entity.pdbx_description
1 polymer ?
#
loop_
_entity_poly.entity_id
_entity_poly.type
_entity_poly.pdbx_seq_one_letter_code
_entity_poly.pdbx_strand_id
1 'polypeptide(L)'
;MASYVALSSPIHCKQFEFPSLISQKSRSRVNFRRTQAGVISCDYSCVEVRDVCYRPPGTQLNILNGVSFSLPEKSLGLIFGQSGSGKTTLLQLLAGLSKPTSGSINVQKYGNDGKPNMSPEPLPPERVGIVFQFPERYFVADNVLDEVIFGWPRQSGELQLKEYLALNLQRAVNWVGLSGISLDKDPHSLSGGYKRRLALAIQLVQIPDLLILDEPLAGLDWKARADVVKLLKHLKKELTILVVSHDLKELVSLVDRSWRMDMGGLLMEEPLPV
;
A
#
# COMPACT_ATOMS: atom_id res chain seq x y z
N MET A 1 -33.38 47.46 -23.92
CA MET A 1 -32.02 47.59 -24.45
C MET A 1 -31.07 47.71 -23.24
N ALA A 2 -30.45 46.65 -22.86
CA ALA A 2 -29.39 46.66 -21.84
C ALA A 2 -28.29 45.70 -22.30
N SER A 3 -27.14 46.27 -22.59
CA SER A 3 -25.98 45.63 -23.19
C SER A 3 -25.27 44.76 -22.19
N TYR A 4 -25.08 43.48 -22.50
CA TYR A 4 -24.17 42.59 -21.80
C TYR A 4 -22.75 42.85 -22.28
N VAL A 5 -21.90 43.33 -21.37
CA VAL A 5 -20.43 43.39 -21.59
C VAL A 5 -19.85 42.11 -21.12
N ALA A 6 -19.31 41.33 -22.05
CA ALA A 6 -18.52 40.13 -21.78
C ALA A 6 -17.11 40.56 -21.35
N LEU A 7 -16.72 40.23 -20.13
CA LEU A 7 -15.35 40.28 -19.64
C LEU A 7 -14.77 38.87 -19.73
N SER A 8 -14.13 38.60 -20.86
CA SER A 8 -13.21 37.46 -21.02
C SER A 8 -11.82 37.90 -20.60
N SER A 9 -11.33 37.42 -19.47
CA SER A 9 -9.92 37.47 -19.11
C SER A 9 -9.40 36.03 -19.04
N PRO A 10 -8.36 35.66 -19.81
CA PRO A 10 -7.75 34.37 -19.69
C PRO A 10 -6.95 34.33 -18.37
N ILE A 11 -7.31 33.41 -17.49
CA ILE A 11 -6.52 33.10 -16.30
C ILE A 11 -5.23 32.46 -16.81
N HIS A 12 -4.15 33.21 -16.76
CA HIS A 12 -2.80 32.72 -17.00
C HIS A 12 -2.51 31.63 -15.99
N CYS A 13 -2.37 30.40 -16.47
CA CYS A 13 -1.83 29.29 -15.74
C CYS A 13 -0.36 29.63 -15.40
N LYS A 14 -0.12 30.16 -14.20
CA LYS A 14 1.24 30.29 -13.68
C LYS A 14 1.77 28.88 -13.48
N GLN A 15 2.72 28.49 -14.32
CA GLN A 15 3.62 27.40 -14.04
C GLN A 15 4.16 27.59 -12.63
N PHE A 16 3.84 26.69 -11.73
CA PHE A 16 4.49 26.59 -10.44
C PHE A 16 5.91 26.13 -10.69
N GLU A 17 6.82 27.08 -10.86
CA GLU A 17 8.25 26.83 -10.72
C GLU A 17 8.52 26.55 -9.24
N PHE A 18 8.82 25.29 -8.95
CA PHE A 18 9.31 24.90 -7.64
C PHE A 18 10.72 25.45 -7.47
N PRO A 19 11.00 26.20 -6.37
CA PRO A 19 12.36 26.61 -6.07
C PRO A 19 13.24 25.36 -5.94
N SER A 20 14.32 25.31 -6.71
CA SER A 20 15.39 24.34 -6.56
C SER A 20 16.08 24.58 -5.20
N LEU A 21 15.61 23.94 -4.15
CA LEU A 21 16.28 23.88 -2.86
C LEU A 21 17.41 22.86 -2.94
N ILE A 22 18.55 23.39 -3.31
CA ILE A 22 19.88 22.81 -3.17
C ILE A 22 20.07 22.30 -1.74
N SER A 23 20.40 21.00 -1.69
CA SER A 23 21.34 20.39 -0.75
C SER A 23 21.55 21.13 0.59
N GLN A 24 20.78 20.78 1.60
CA GLN A 24 21.32 20.77 2.95
C GLN A 24 21.23 19.36 3.52
N LYS A 25 22.41 18.72 3.55
CA LYS A 25 22.67 17.52 4.32
C LYS A 25 22.41 17.81 5.80
N SER A 26 21.22 17.55 6.30
CA SER A 26 21.04 17.33 7.73
C SER A 26 21.58 15.94 8.05
N ARG A 27 22.85 15.92 8.47
CA ARG A 27 23.44 14.78 9.16
C ARG A 27 22.74 14.66 10.52
N SER A 28 21.68 13.88 10.60
CA SER A 28 21.29 13.29 11.86
C SER A 28 22.44 12.38 12.28
N ARG A 29 23.19 12.82 13.28
CA ARG A 29 24.21 11.98 13.95
C ARG A 29 23.47 10.85 14.64
N VAL A 30 23.38 9.72 13.96
CA VAL A 30 23.17 8.45 14.62
C VAL A 30 24.44 8.20 15.44
N ASN A 31 24.34 8.28 16.76
CA ASN A 31 25.44 7.93 17.66
C ASN A 31 25.71 6.44 17.55
N PHE A 32 26.67 6.08 16.71
CA PHE A 32 27.28 4.76 16.72
C PHE A 32 28.10 4.61 18.01
N ARG A 33 27.55 4.00 19.04
CA ARG A 33 28.36 3.42 20.10
C ARG A 33 29.04 2.18 19.52
N ARG A 34 30.32 2.31 19.23
CA ARG A 34 31.21 1.22 18.88
C ARG A 34 31.41 0.38 20.14
N THR A 35 30.66 -0.72 20.28
CA THR A 35 31.01 -1.83 21.16
C THR A 35 31.74 -2.90 20.33
N GLN A 36 32.77 -3.49 20.92
CA GLN A 36 33.65 -4.48 20.31
C GLN A 36 32.88 -5.68 19.76
N ALA A 37 33.35 -6.20 18.60
CA ALA A 37 32.81 -7.30 17.81
C ALA A 37 31.52 -6.94 17.01
N GLY A 38 31.74 -6.72 15.69
CA GLY A 38 30.76 -6.24 14.73
C GLY A 38 29.56 -7.16 14.47
N VAL A 39 28.58 -7.11 15.33
CA VAL A 39 27.22 -7.51 15.02
C VAL A 39 26.45 -6.24 14.68
N ILE A 40 26.12 -6.05 13.40
CA ILE A 40 25.21 -4.99 12.98
C ILE A 40 23.85 -5.34 13.58
N SER A 41 23.47 -4.59 14.60
CA SER A 41 22.21 -4.69 15.30
C SER A 41 21.11 -4.14 14.39
N CYS A 42 20.25 -4.98 13.86
CA CYS A 42 19.08 -4.57 13.11
C CYS A 42 17.83 -5.10 13.81
N ASP A 43 17.19 -4.25 14.62
CA ASP A 43 15.82 -4.51 15.05
C ASP A 43 14.94 -4.53 13.80
N TYR A 44 14.04 -5.48 13.69
CA TYR A 44 13.10 -5.57 12.59
C TYR A 44 11.67 -5.74 13.11
N SER A 45 10.71 -5.33 12.31
CA SER A 45 9.28 -5.52 12.60
C SER A 45 8.66 -6.58 11.70
N CYS A 46 7.61 -7.21 12.19
CA CYS A 46 6.86 -8.24 11.50
C CYS A 46 5.36 -7.95 11.64
N VAL A 47 4.62 -8.03 10.55
CA VAL A 47 3.16 -8.15 10.62
C VAL A 47 2.84 -9.60 10.95
N GLU A 48 2.16 -9.82 12.07
CA GLU A 48 1.79 -11.14 12.55
C GLU A 48 0.30 -11.31 12.62
N VAL A 49 -0.17 -12.38 12.00
CA VAL A 49 -1.55 -12.86 12.05
C VAL A 49 -1.55 -14.15 12.83
N ARG A 50 -2.34 -14.24 13.90
CA ARG A 50 -2.38 -15.39 14.81
C ARG A 50 -3.79 -15.89 14.99
N ASP A 51 -4.03 -17.13 14.59
CA ASP A 51 -5.27 -17.90 14.76
C ASP A 51 -6.55 -17.13 14.36
N VAL A 52 -6.46 -16.35 13.28
CA VAL A 52 -7.57 -15.54 12.81
C VAL A 52 -8.66 -16.41 12.20
N CYS A 53 -9.84 -16.35 12.82
CA CYS A 53 -11.06 -16.91 12.29
C CYS A 53 -12.03 -15.79 11.91
N TYR A 54 -12.82 -16.04 10.88
CA TYR A 54 -13.86 -15.10 10.48
C TYR A 54 -15.13 -15.82 10.06
N ARG A 55 -16.22 -15.42 10.68
CA ARG A 55 -17.57 -15.84 10.37
C ARG A 55 -18.42 -14.61 10.08
N PRO A 56 -18.97 -14.50 8.85
CA PRO A 56 -19.85 -13.38 8.52
C PRO A 56 -21.06 -13.32 9.46
N PRO A 57 -21.54 -12.12 9.81
CA PRO A 57 -22.75 -11.96 10.62
C PRO A 57 -23.94 -12.72 9.99
N GLY A 58 -24.70 -13.44 10.82
CA GLY A 58 -25.88 -14.19 10.37
C GLY A 58 -25.58 -15.55 9.71
N THR A 59 -24.32 -15.96 9.60
CA THR A 59 -23.94 -17.28 9.10
C THR A 59 -23.47 -18.21 10.21
N GLN A 60 -23.48 -19.53 9.96
CA GLN A 60 -22.95 -20.53 10.91
C GLN A 60 -21.56 -21.03 10.52
N LEU A 61 -21.13 -20.80 9.28
CA LEU A 61 -19.87 -21.29 8.75
C LEU A 61 -18.80 -20.20 8.76
N ASN A 62 -17.62 -20.60 9.18
CA ASN A 62 -16.45 -19.74 9.06
C ASN A 62 -15.97 -19.70 7.60
N ILE A 63 -15.58 -18.51 7.15
CA ILE A 63 -14.87 -18.32 5.87
C ILE A 63 -13.37 -18.51 6.09
N LEU A 64 -12.86 -18.10 7.27
CA LEU A 64 -11.46 -18.29 7.65
C LEU A 64 -11.37 -19.10 8.93
N ASN A 65 -10.45 -20.04 8.99
CA ASN A 65 -10.28 -20.98 10.10
C ASN A 65 -8.82 -21.03 10.56
N GLY A 66 -8.50 -20.31 11.65
CA GLY A 66 -7.18 -20.36 12.28
C GLY A 66 -6.03 -19.88 11.40
N VAL A 67 -6.26 -18.85 10.60
CA VAL A 67 -5.23 -18.30 9.70
C VAL A 67 -4.09 -17.70 10.52
N SER A 68 -2.87 -18.21 10.29
CA SER A 68 -1.67 -17.75 10.97
C SER A 68 -0.52 -17.59 9.98
N PHE A 69 0.14 -16.43 9.98
CA PHE A 69 1.36 -16.18 9.21
C PHE A 69 2.10 -14.97 9.75
N SER A 70 3.35 -14.83 9.34
CA SER A 70 4.16 -13.65 9.67
C SER A 70 4.85 -13.12 8.42
N LEU A 71 4.86 -11.79 8.27
CA LEU A 71 5.48 -11.10 7.14
C LEU A 71 6.45 -10.06 7.67
N PRO A 72 7.78 -10.26 7.49
CA PRO A 72 8.79 -9.30 7.89
C PRO A 72 8.65 -7.97 7.17
N GLU A 73 9.10 -6.89 7.80
CA GLU A 73 9.16 -5.58 7.14
C GLU A 73 10.01 -5.61 5.86
N LYS A 74 9.67 -4.75 4.90
CA LYS A 74 10.37 -4.63 3.60
C LYS A 74 10.48 -5.94 2.84
N SER A 75 9.48 -6.80 3.01
CA SER A 75 9.35 -8.06 2.29
C SER A 75 8.05 -8.10 1.48
N LEU A 76 8.00 -8.99 0.50
CA LEU A 76 6.82 -9.25 -0.29
C LEU A 76 6.31 -10.66 -0.01
N GLY A 77 5.11 -10.73 0.57
CA GLY A 77 4.35 -11.94 0.74
C GLY A 77 3.36 -12.17 -0.39
N LEU A 78 3.15 -13.42 -0.79
CA LEU A 78 2.15 -13.77 -1.79
C LEU A 78 1.19 -14.84 -1.25
N ILE A 79 -0.09 -14.55 -1.32
CA ILE A 79 -1.15 -15.53 -1.04
C ILE A 79 -1.79 -15.93 -2.37
N PHE A 80 -1.83 -17.24 -2.63
CA PHE A 80 -2.45 -17.81 -3.80
C PHE A 80 -3.44 -18.92 -3.43
N GLY A 81 -4.24 -19.37 -4.37
CA GLY A 81 -5.24 -20.41 -4.13
C GLY A 81 -6.52 -20.20 -4.93
N GLN A 82 -7.43 -21.14 -4.84
CA GLN A 82 -8.66 -21.14 -5.63
C GLN A 82 -9.57 -19.93 -5.34
N SER A 83 -10.41 -19.56 -6.31
CA SER A 83 -11.44 -18.56 -6.10
C SER A 83 -12.42 -19.04 -5.03
N GLY A 84 -12.87 -18.13 -4.16
CA GLY A 84 -13.77 -18.47 -3.05
C GLY A 84 -13.10 -19.06 -1.80
N SER A 85 -11.77 -19.24 -1.77
CA SER A 85 -11.06 -19.78 -0.60
C SER A 85 -10.96 -18.80 0.59
N GLY A 86 -11.37 -17.52 0.43
CA GLY A 86 -11.37 -16.54 1.51
C GLY A 86 -10.26 -15.49 1.42
N LYS A 87 -9.45 -15.45 0.35
CA LYS A 87 -8.32 -14.50 0.18
C LYS A 87 -8.74 -13.04 0.35
N THR A 88 -9.73 -12.59 -0.41
CA THR A 88 -10.24 -11.20 -0.33
C THR A 88 -10.81 -10.90 1.07
N THR A 89 -11.45 -11.88 1.71
CA THR A 89 -11.93 -11.74 3.10
C THR A 89 -10.76 -11.50 4.05
N LEU A 90 -9.67 -12.26 3.90
CA LEU A 90 -8.46 -12.05 4.71
C LEU A 90 -7.89 -10.64 4.49
N LEU A 91 -7.82 -10.16 3.24
CA LEU A 91 -7.36 -8.80 2.94
C LEU A 91 -8.24 -7.73 3.62
N GLN A 92 -9.56 -7.92 3.63
CA GLN A 92 -10.50 -7.00 4.30
C GLN A 92 -10.29 -6.96 5.82
N LEU A 93 -9.97 -8.09 6.44
CA LEU A 93 -9.64 -8.13 7.88
C LEU A 93 -8.31 -7.42 8.16
N LEU A 94 -7.29 -7.65 7.36
CA LEU A 94 -5.98 -6.98 7.48
C LEU A 94 -6.10 -5.46 7.30
N ALA A 95 -6.95 -5.03 6.38
CA ALA A 95 -7.23 -3.61 6.14
C ALA A 95 -8.18 -2.98 7.17
N GLY A 96 -8.64 -3.75 8.18
CA GLY A 96 -9.56 -3.25 9.20
C GLY A 96 -10.98 -2.96 8.70
N LEU A 97 -11.32 -3.34 7.46
CA LEU A 97 -12.67 -3.18 6.89
C LEU A 97 -13.70 -4.11 7.52
N SER A 98 -13.22 -5.18 8.15
CA SER A 98 -14.01 -6.10 8.96
C SER A 98 -13.21 -6.53 10.18
N LYS A 99 -13.88 -6.99 11.25
CA LYS A 99 -13.21 -7.46 12.46
C LYS A 99 -13.18 -8.99 12.46
N PRO A 100 -12.07 -9.64 12.84
CA PRO A 100 -12.03 -11.09 13.00
C PRO A 100 -12.98 -11.52 14.12
N THR A 101 -13.53 -12.74 13.98
CA THR A 101 -14.36 -13.36 15.04
C THR A 101 -13.50 -13.81 16.22
N SER A 102 -12.28 -14.26 15.93
CA SER A 102 -11.25 -14.60 16.92
C SER A 102 -9.86 -14.47 16.33
N GLY A 103 -8.83 -14.55 17.17
CA GLY A 103 -7.43 -14.33 16.76
C GLY A 103 -7.02 -12.87 16.82
N SER A 104 -5.82 -12.57 16.33
CA SER A 104 -5.26 -11.22 16.39
C SER A 104 -4.39 -10.88 15.17
N ILE A 105 -4.33 -9.59 14.85
CA ILE A 105 -3.52 -9.02 13.77
C ILE A 105 -2.68 -7.92 14.41
N ASN A 106 -1.37 -8.13 14.47
CA ASN A 106 -0.46 -7.27 15.22
C ASN A 106 0.80 -6.93 14.41
N VAL A 107 1.51 -5.90 14.86
CA VAL A 107 2.91 -5.66 14.50
C VAL A 107 3.76 -6.05 15.70
N GLN A 108 4.72 -6.94 15.48
CA GLN A 108 5.69 -7.38 16.48
C GLN A 108 7.08 -6.86 16.12
N LYS A 109 7.75 -6.26 17.09
CA LYS A 109 9.15 -5.85 16.96
C LYS A 109 10.05 -6.91 17.57
N TYR A 110 11.11 -7.24 16.85
CA TYR A 110 12.12 -8.23 17.23
C TYR A 110 13.48 -7.56 17.40
N GLY A 111 14.22 -8.01 18.41
CA GLY A 111 15.60 -7.65 18.59
C GLY A 111 16.55 -8.49 17.71
N ASN A 112 17.83 -8.16 17.76
CA ASN A 112 18.88 -8.88 16.99
C ASN A 112 19.01 -10.35 17.32
N ASP A 113 18.59 -10.72 18.50
CA ASP A 113 18.60 -12.11 18.98
C ASP A 113 17.39 -12.91 18.47
N GLY A 114 16.55 -12.30 17.61
CA GLY A 114 15.32 -12.89 17.10
C GLY A 114 14.23 -13.03 18.12
N LYS A 115 14.39 -12.41 19.32
CA LYS A 115 13.34 -12.44 20.35
C LYS A 115 12.48 -11.18 20.27
N PRO A 116 11.18 -11.28 20.61
CA PRO A 116 10.34 -10.12 20.75
C PRO A 116 10.94 -9.14 21.77
N ASN A 117 11.18 -7.90 21.38
CA ASN A 117 11.74 -6.87 22.26
C ASN A 117 10.66 -5.96 22.87
N MET A 118 9.45 -6.03 22.36
CA MET A 118 8.27 -5.29 22.85
C MET A 118 7.03 -6.18 22.79
N SER A 119 5.99 -5.80 23.52
CA SER A 119 4.68 -6.43 23.38
C SER A 119 4.11 -6.17 21.97
N PRO A 120 3.39 -7.13 21.37
CA PRO A 120 2.77 -6.92 20.07
C PRO A 120 1.73 -5.80 20.14
N GLU A 121 1.78 -4.89 19.16
CA GLU A 121 0.83 -3.79 19.02
C GLU A 121 -0.20 -4.15 17.94
N PRO A 122 -1.50 -3.89 18.13
CA PRO A 122 -2.49 -4.08 17.07
C PRO A 122 -2.08 -3.29 15.82
N LEU A 123 -2.21 -3.89 14.64
CA LEU A 123 -1.99 -3.19 13.37
C LEU A 123 -3.13 -2.17 13.14
N PRO A 124 -2.85 -0.85 13.18
CA PRO A 124 -3.92 0.13 13.00
C PRO A 124 -4.36 0.17 11.53
N PRO A 125 -5.68 0.21 11.24
CA PRO A 125 -6.19 0.29 9.86
C PRO A 125 -5.63 1.46 9.06
N GLU A 126 -5.36 2.59 9.71
CA GLU A 126 -4.80 3.81 9.07
C GLU A 126 -3.39 3.61 8.54
N ARG A 127 -2.70 2.57 9.01
CA ARG A 127 -1.34 2.20 8.58
C ARG A 127 -1.34 1.06 7.55
N VAL A 128 -2.52 0.69 7.04
CA VAL A 128 -2.68 -0.34 6.01
C VAL A 128 -3.25 0.31 4.74
N GLY A 129 -2.48 0.25 3.66
CA GLY A 129 -2.97 0.61 2.33
C GLY A 129 -3.54 -0.62 1.63
N ILE A 130 -4.67 -0.48 0.93
CA ILE A 130 -5.25 -1.56 0.12
C ILE A 130 -5.59 -1.08 -1.29
N VAL A 131 -5.17 -1.85 -2.29
CA VAL A 131 -5.54 -1.66 -3.70
C VAL A 131 -6.28 -2.89 -4.18
N PHE A 132 -7.54 -2.71 -4.54
CA PHE A 132 -8.40 -3.79 -5.07
C PHE A 132 -8.12 -4.09 -6.53
N GLN A 133 -8.63 -5.22 -7.01
CA GLN A 133 -8.44 -5.75 -8.37
C GLN A 133 -8.79 -4.74 -9.48
N PHE A 134 -9.88 -3.96 -9.31
CA PHE A 134 -10.34 -2.93 -10.25
C PHE A 134 -10.45 -1.60 -9.53
N PRO A 135 -9.31 -0.92 -9.25
CA PRO A 135 -9.30 0.27 -8.39
C PRO A 135 -10.05 1.45 -8.99
N GLU A 136 -10.20 1.51 -10.31
CA GLU A 136 -10.95 2.55 -11.01
C GLU A 136 -12.44 2.60 -10.65
N ARG A 137 -12.99 1.54 -10.05
CA ARG A 137 -14.37 1.51 -9.55
C ARG A 137 -14.56 2.34 -8.29
N TYR A 138 -13.48 2.73 -7.66
CA TYR A 138 -13.46 3.49 -6.40
C TYR A 138 -12.99 4.93 -6.59
N PHE A 139 -12.66 5.34 -7.82
CA PHE A 139 -12.34 6.73 -8.11
C PHE A 139 -13.62 7.58 -8.07
N VAL A 140 -13.58 8.66 -7.30
CA VAL A 140 -14.74 9.52 -7.01
C VAL A 140 -14.52 10.97 -7.40
N ALA A 141 -13.28 11.40 -7.65
CA ALA A 141 -12.97 12.78 -8.00
C ALA A 141 -12.88 12.99 -9.51
N ASP A 142 -13.10 14.25 -9.93
CA ASP A 142 -13.07 14.65 -11.34
C ASP A 142 -11.66 14.78 -11.90
N ASN A 143 -10.64 14.84 -11.05
CA ASN A 143 -9.26 14.96 -11.46
C ASN A 143 -8.30 14.17 -10.55
N VAL A 144 -7.10 13.90 -11.07
CA VAL A 144 -6.06 13.09 -10.40
C VAL A 144 -5.63 13.70 -9.06
N LEU A 145 -5.50 15.03 -8.98
CA LEU A 145 -5.08 15.69 -7.75
C LEU A 145 -6.13 15.47 -6.65
N ASP A 146 -7.38 15.79 -6.95
CA ASP A 146 -8.48 15.68 -5.98
C ASP A 146 -8.70 14.22 -5.55
N GLU A 147 -8.45 13.26 -6.45
CA GLU A 147 -8.51 11.84 -6.12
C GLU A 147 -7.43 11.45 -5.09
N VAL A 148 -6.19 11.92 -5.28
CA VAL A 148 -5.08 11.58 -4.36
C VAL A 148 -5.23 12.27 -3.01
N ILE A 149 -5.75 13.51 -2.98
CA ILE A 149 -5.96 14.27 -1.74
C ILE A 149 -7.35 14.05 -1.12
N PHE A 150 -8.11 13.11 -1.66
CA PHE A 150 -9.44 12.79 -1.14
C PHE A 150 -9.36 12.39 0.34
N GLY A 151 -10.21 13.00 1.16
CA GLY A 151 -10.23 12.75 2.61
C GLY A 151 -9.19 13.55 3.42
N TRP A 152 -8.35 14.38 2.78
CA TRP A 152 -7.43 15.25 3.52
C TRP A 152 -8.18 16.34 4.30
N PRO A 153 -7.63 16.77 5.48
CA PRO A 153 -8.25 17.84 6.26
C PRO A 153 -8.32 19.14 5.45
N ARG A 154 -9.53 19.64 5.27
CA ARG A 154 -9.78 20.90 4.54
C ARG A 154 -9.71 22.14 5.43
N GLN A 155 -9.66 21.96 6.75
CA GLN A 155 -9.66 23.06 7.70
C GLN A 155 -8.31 23.77 7.78
N SER A 156 -8.34 25.09 7.92
CA SER A 156 -7.20 26.00 7.75
C SER A 156 -6.23 26.12 8.96
N GLY A 157 -6.29 25.19 9.91
CA GLY A 157 -5.51 25.27 11.16
C GLY A 157 -4.17 24.52 11.18
N GLU A 158 -3.88 23.66 10.20
CA GLU A 158 -2.73 22.74 10.24
C GLU A 158 -1.82 22.92 9.02
N LEU A 159 -1.14 24.06 8.94
CA LEU A 159 -0.19 24.33 7.86
C LEU A 159 0.90 23.24 7.78
N GLN A 160 1.41 22.79 8.94
CA GLN A 160 2.41 21.73 9.03
C GLN A 160 1.90 20.38 8.47
N LEU A 161 0.64 20.04 8.72
CA LEU A 161 0.05 18.81 8.17
C LEU A 161 -0.10 18.90 6.64
N LYS A 162 -0.51 20.06 6.12
CA LYS A 162 -0.59 20.28 4.66
C LYS A 162 0.77 20.18 3.97
N GLU A 163 1.80 20.76 4.56
CA GLU A 163 3.17 20.66 4.05
C GLU A 163 3.67 19.19 4.06
N TYR A 164 3.43 18.48 5.15
CA TYR A 164 3.77 17.07 5.26
C TYR A 164 3.08 16.22 4.19
N LEU A 165 1.76 16.41 4.01
CA LEU A 165 0.98 15.71 2.99
C LEU A 165 1.43 16.06 1.57
N ALA A 166 1.78 17.34 1.29
CA ALA A 166 2.30 17.75 0.00
C ALA A 166 3.65 17.08 -0.33
N LEU A 167 4.53 16.94 0.65
CA LEU A 167 5.79 16.18 0.49
C LEU A 167 5.53 14.70 0.21
N ASN A 168 4.58 14.10 0.92
CA ASN A 168 4.21 12.71 0.71
C ASN A 168 3.53 12.50 -0.66
N LEU A 169 2.70 13.45 -1.09
CA LEU A 169 2.11 13.44 -2.44
C LEU A 169 3.22 13.42 -3.50
N GLN A 170 4.18 14.34 -3.42
CA GLN A 170 5.29 14.39 -4.37
C GLN A 170 6.09 13.08 -4.37
N ARG A 171 6.36 12.51 -3.20
CA ARG A 171 7.03 11.21 -3.07
C ARG A 171 6.23 10.09 -3.70
N ALA A 172 4.94 9.99 -3.39
CA ALA A 172 4.04 8.96 -3.93
C ALA A 172 3.96 9.03 -5.46
N VAL A 173 3.72 10.23 -6.03
CA VAL A 173 3.67 10.47 -7.48
C VAL A 173 4.98 10.05 -8.16
N ASN A 174 6.13 10.37 -7.56
CA ASN A 174 7.44 9.98 -8.09
C ASN A 174 7.66 8.47 -8.01
N TRP A 175 7.32 7.86 -6.87
CA TRP A 175 7.49 6.40 -6.67
C TRP A 175 6.71 5.58 -7.69
N VAL A 176 5.48 5.99 -7.99
CA VAL A 176 4.64 5.26 -8.94
C VAL A 176 4.87 5.68 -10.41
N GLY A 177 5.70 6.69 -10.65
CA GLY A 177 5.99 7.18 -12.00
C GLY A 177 4.82 7.90 -12.66
N LEU A 178 4.10 8.72 -11.92
CA LEU A 178 3.01 9.60 -12.40
C LEU A 178 3.48 11.01 -12.73
N SER A 179 4.77 11.34 -12.59
CA SER A 179 5.32 12.69 -12.75
C SER A 179 5.06 13.33 -14.13
N GLY A 180 4.74 12.53 -15.17
CA GLY A 180 4.40 13.01 -16.52
C GLY A 180 2.91 13.16 -16.80
N ILE A 181 2.04 12.92 -15.80
CA ILE A 181 0.59 13.02 -15.95
C ILE A 181 0.12 14.36 -15.40
N SER A 182 -0.73 15.09 -16.17
CA SER A 182 -1.39 16.28 -15.66
C SER A 182 -2.28 15.91 -14.48
N LEU A 183 -2.16 16.63 -13.37
CA LEU A 183 -2.96 16.42 -12.18
C LEU A 183 -4.43 16.85 -12.36
N ASP A 184 -4.72 17.67 -13.38
CA ASP A 184 -6.09 18.08 -13.73
C ASP A 184 -6.82 17.07 -14.63
N LYS A 185 -6.14 15.97 -15.00
CA LYS A 185 -6.70 14.95 -15.87
C LYS A 185 -7.73 14.11 -15.15
N ASP A 186 -8.83 13.76 -15.83
CA ASP A 186 -9.83 12.81 -15.34
C ASP A 186 -9.18 11.43 -15.07
N PRO A 187 -9.27 10.90 -13.83
CA PRO A 187 -8.75 9.58 -13.46
C PRO A 187 -9.29 8.45 -14.35
N HIS A 188 -10.55 8.53 -14.77
CA HIS A 188 -11.19 7.51 -15.59
C HIS A 188 -10.68 7.49 -17.04
N SER A 189 -10.12 8.61 -17.53
CA SER A 189 -9.50 8.72 -18.87
C SER A 189 -8.10 8.08 -18.96
N LEU A 190 -7.52 7.68 -17.83
CA LEU A 190 -6.19 7.06 -17.77
C LEU A 190 -6.21 5.64 -18.33
N SER A 191 -5.07 5.18 -18.88
CA SER A 191 -4.90 3.77 -19.25
C SER A 191 -4.90 2.88 -17.99
N GLY A 192 -5.18 1.58 -18.14
CA GLY A 192 -5.24 0.64 -17.02
C GLY A 192 -3.97 0.64 -16.16
N GLY A 193 -2.80 0.72 -16.78
CA GLY A 193 -1.52 0.83 -16.06
C GLY A 193 -1.40 2.13 -15.25
N TYR A 194 -1.86 3.25 -15.77
CA TYR A 194 -1.88 4.52 -15.04
C TYR A 194 -2.94 4.55 -13.95
N LYS A 195 -4.11 3.96 -14.16
CA LYS A 195 -5.12 3.77 -13.12
C LYS A 195 -4.58 2.98 -11.92
N ARG A 196 -3.82 1.91 -12.21
CA ARG A 196 -3.17 1.11 -11.17
C ARG A 196 -2.12 1.92 -10.40
N ARG A 197 -1.30 2.71 -11.10
CA ARG A 197 -0.32 3.61 -10.48
C ARG A 197 -0.98 4.69 -9.65
N LEU A 198 -2.10 5.27 -10.10
CA LEU A 198 -2.87 6.24 -9.33
C LEU A 198 -3.42 5.64 -8.04
N ALA A 199 -4.02 4.45 -8.11
CA ALA A 199 -4.50 3.75 -6.91
C ALA A 199 -3.38 3.46 -5.91
N LEU A 200 -2.19 3.09 -6.39
CA LEU A 200 -1.01 2.95 -5.53
C LEU A 200 -0.59 4.29 -4.92
N ALA A 201 -0.57 5.38 -5.70
CA ALA A 201 -0.22 6.71 -5.18
C ALA A 201 -1.14 7.14 -4.05
N ILE A 202 -2.46 6.94 -4.19
CA ILE A 202 -3.46 7.25 -3.16
C ILE A 202 -3.11 6.57 -1.83
N GLN A 203 -2.73 5.29 -1.87
CA GLN A 203 -2.36 4.54 -0.65
C GLN A 203 -0.99 4.98 -0.09
N LEU A 204 -0.03 5.28 -0.97
CA LEU A 204 1.35 5.60 -0.58
C LEU A 204 1.51 6.99 0.07
N VAL A 205 0.59 7.92 -0.18
CA VAL A 205 0.58 9.24 0.50
C VAL A 205 0.47 9.09 2.01
N GLN A 206 -0.24 8.07 2.49
CA GLN A 206 -0.42 7.79 3.92
C GLN A 206 0.80 7.11 4.56
N ILE A 207 1.80 6.71 3.76
CA ILE A 207 2.99 5.96 4.19
C ILE A 207 2.58 4.72 5.02
N PRO A 208 1.92 3.74 4.40
CA PRO A 208 1.44 2.57 5.13
C PRO A 208 2.61 1.68 5.59
N ASP A 209 2.43 0.97 6.71
CA ASP A 209 3.35 -0.10 7.14
C ASP A 209 3.16 -1.36 6.30
N LEU A 210 1.91 -1.62 5.90
CA LEU A 210 1.53 -2.76 5.07
C LEU A 210 0.73 -2.27 3.86
N LEU A 211 1.23 -2.58 2.67
CA LEU A 211 0.52 -2.36 1.41
C LEU A 211 -0.06 -3.68 0.91
N ILE A 212 -1.37 -3.75 0.80
CA ILE A 212 -2.11 -4.93 0.34
C ILE A 212 -2.55 -4.72 -1.11
N LEU A 213 -2.30 -5.72 -1.96
CA LEU A 213 -2.67 -5.68 -3.38
C LEU A 213 -3.49 -6.92 -3.75
N ASP A 214 -4.74 -6.69 -4.15
CA ASP A 214 -5.61 -7.75 -4.65
C ASP A 214 -5.53 -7.81 -6.18
N GLU A 215 -4.95 -8.90 -6.72
CA GLU A 215 -4.77 -9.16 -8.14
C GLU A 215 -4.18 -7.96 -8.92
N PRO A 216 -2.97 -7.47 -8.55
CA PRO A 216 -2.43 -6.21 -9.09
C PRO A 216 -2.14 -6.23 -10.58
N LEU A 217 -2.04 -7.40 -11.22
CA LEU A 217 -1.74 -7.58 -12.64
C LEU A 217 -2.98 -7.86 -13.48
N ALA A 218 -4.14 -8.11 -12.86
CA ALA A 218 -5.36 -8.47 -13.56
C ALA A 218 -5.83 -7.37 -14.52
N GLY A 219 -6.23 -7.78 -15.73
CA GLY A 219 -6.75 -6.87 -16.75
C GLY A 219 -5.72 -5.96 -17.41
N LEU A 220 -4.43 -6.12 -17.12
CA LEU A 220 -3.34 -5.36 -17.73
C LEU A 220 -2.73 -6.12 -18.92
N ASP A 221 -2.31 -5.37 -19.94
CA ASP A 221 -1.49 -5.91 -21.02
C ASP A 221 -0.07 -6.27 -20.52
N TRP A 222 0.69 -7.01 -21.33
CA TRP A 222 2.02 -7.52 -20.95
C TRP A 222 3.01 -6.41 -20.57
N LYS A 223 2.94 -5.24 -21.24
CA LYS A 223 3.81 -4.10 -20.97
C LYS A 223 3.46 -3.44 -19.64
N ALA A 224 2.18 -3.17 -19.39
CA ALA A 224 1.71 -2.62 -18.11
C ALA A 224 1.98 -3.57 -16.96
N ARG A 225 1.83 -4.91 -17.14
CA ARG A 225 2.22 -5.92 -16.13
C ARG A 225 3.70 -5.81 -15.77
N ALA A 226 4.59 -5.79 -16.78
CA ALA A 226 6.03 -5.65 -16.56
C ALA A 226 6.39 -4.35 -15.81
N ASP A 227 5.69 -3.26 -16.12
CA ASP A 227 5.89 -1.97 -15.44
C ASP A 227 5.43 -2.01 -13.98
N VAL A 228 4.28 -2.66 -13.69
CA VAL A 228 3.81 -2.84 -12.30
C VAL A 228 4.76 -3.75 -11.51
N VAL A 229 5.26 -4.83 -12.09
CA VAL A 229 6.26 -5.70 -11.44
C VAL A 229 7.54 -4.93 -11.09
N LYS A 230 8.04 -4.09 -12.01
CA LYS A 230 9.21 -3.21 -11.73
C LYS A 230 8.92 -2.24 -10.60
N LEU A 231 7.72 -1.67 -10.58
CA LEU A 231 7.27 -0.77 -9.53
C LEU A 231 7.22 -1.48 -8.18
N LEU A 232 6.62 -2.67 -8.08
CA LEU A 232 6.57 -3.46 -6.86
C LEU A 232 7.97 -3.84 -6.35
N LYS A 233 8.91 -4.16 -7.26
CA LYS A 233 10.31 -4.41 -6.92
C LYS A 233 10.98 -3.19 -6.28
N HIS A 234 10.61 -1.99 -6.71
CA HIS A 234 11.11 -0.76 -6.11
C HIS A 234 10.46 -0.50 -4.75
N LEU A 235 9.14 -0.59 -4.65
CA LEU A 235 8.38 -0.34 -3.43
C LEU A 235 8.74 -1.33 -2.29
N LYS A 236 9.01 -2.60 -2.62
CA LYS A 236 9.43 -3.63 -1.65
C LYS A 236 10.66 -3.22 -0.82
N LYS A 237 11.54 -2.36 -1.34
CA LYS A 237 12.73 -1.90 -0.61
C LYS A 237 12.38 -0.97 0.55
N GLU A 238 11.21 -0.34 0.50
CA GLU A 238 10.77 0.67 1.45
C GLU A 238 9.56 0.22 2.27
N LEU A 239 8.76 -0.70 1.74
CA LEU A 239 7.46 -1.08 2.29
C LEU A 239 7.32 -2.61 2.41
N THR A 240 6.51 -3.03 3.38
CA THR A 240 6.01 -4.40 3.46
C THR A 240 4.81 -4.54 2.52
N ILE A 241 4.85 -5.54 1.64
CA ILE A 241 3.82 -5.74 0.60
C ILE A 241 3.22 -7.13 0.74
N LEU A 242 1.91 -7.22 0.76
CA LEU A 242 1.17 -8.47 0.68
C LEU A 242 0.36 -8.49 -0.61
N VAL A 243 0.60 -9.45 -1.46
CA VAL A 243 -0.10 -9.63 -2.74
C VAL A 243 -1.01 -10.84 -2.65
N VAL A 244 -2.22 -10.73 -3.15
CA VAL A 244 -3.04 -11.87 -3.52
C VAL A 244 -3.06 -11.96 -5.03
N SER A 245 -2.65 -13.09 -5.60
CA SER A 245 -2.67 -13.28 -7.05
C SER A 245 -2.68 -14.74 -7.46
N HIS A 246 -3.18 -14.98 -8.66
CA HIS A 246 -3.03 -16.21 -9.41
C HIS A 246 -1.98 -16.11 -10.53
N ASP A 247 -1.50 -14.91 -10.83
CA ASP A 247 -0.43 -14.62 -11.81
C ASP A 247 0.96 -14.83 -11.19
N LEU A 248 1.31 -16.09 -10.86
CA LEU A 248 2.49 -16.41 -10.04
C LEU A 248 3.80 -16.15 -10.79
N LYS A 249 3.87 -16.43 -12.11
CA LYS A 249 5.10 -16.39 -12.90
C LYS A 249 5.77 -15.02 -12.91
N GLU A 250 4.99 -13.96 -13.04
CA GLU A 250 5.50 -12.59 -13.09
C GLU A 250 6.00 -12.09 -11.72
N LEU A 251 5.42 -12.63 -10.64
CA LEU A 251 5.70 -12.18 -9.28
C LEU A 251 6.78 -13.00 -8.57
N VAL A 252 7.05 -14.23 -9.03
CA VAL A 252 7.94 -15.18 -8.34
C VAL A 252 9.30 -14.58 -7.94
N SER A 253 9.90 -13.75 -8.80
CA SER A 253 11.21 -13.12 -8.54
C SER A 253 11.17 -12.06 -7.43
N LEU A 254 9.99 -11.64 -7.00
CA LEU A 254 9.81 -10.62 -5.96
C LEU A 254 9.43 -11.22 -4.60
N VAL A 255 8.89 -12.43 -4.60
CA VAL A 255 8.29 -13.06 -3.42
C VAL A 255 9.34 -13.56 -2.45
N ASP A 256 9.24 -13.18 -1.18
CA ASP A 256 10.08 -13.69 -0.09
C ASP A 256 9.40 -14.82 0.66
N ARG A 257 8.08 -14.74 0.83
CA ARG A 257 7.26 -15.78 1.48
C ARG A 257 5.96 -15.98 0.71
N SER A 258 5.50 -17.20 0.65
CA SER A 258 4.26 -17.53 -0.04
C SER A 258 3.40 -18.51 0.75
N TRP A 259 2.09 -18.35 0.60
CA TRP A 259 1.09 -19.17 1.27
C TRP A 259 -0.01 -19.56 0.29
N ARG A 260 -0.40 -20.81 0.38
CA ARG A 260 -1.60 -21.30 -0.32
C ARG A 260 -2.80 -21.25 0.61
N MET A 261 -3.88 -20.66 0.11
CA MET A 261 -5.17 -20.67 0.81
C MET A 261 -6.08 -21.71 0.18
N ASP A 262 -6.42 -22.73 0.95
CA ASP A 262 -7.31 -23.79 0.55
C ASP A 262 -8.78 -23.45 0.83
N MET A 263 -9.67 -24.22 0.19
CA MET A 263 -11.10 -24.16 0.49
C MET A 263 -11.34 -24.45 1.96
N GLY A 264 -12.25 -23.67 2.58
CA GLY A 264 -12.45 -23.71 4.03
C GLY A 264 -11.59 -22.71 4.81
N GLY A 265 -10.84 -21.85 4.12
CA GLY A 265 -10.13 -20.74 4.74
C GLY A 265 -8.91 -21.14 5.57
N LEU A 266 -8.26 -22.23 5.20
CA LEU A 266 -6.99 -22.68 5.78
C LEU A 266 -5.83 -22.10 4.99
N LEU A 267 -4.85 -21.52 5.69
CA LEU A 267 -3.65 -20.96 5.09
C LEU A 267 -2.44 -21.82 5.45
N MET A 268 -1.69 -22.26 4.43
CA MET A 268 -0.46 -23.04 4.59
C MET A 268 0.70 -22.36 3.88
N GLU A 269 1.83 -22.27 4.56
CA GLU A 269 3.07 -21.78 3.91
C GLU A 269 3.54 -22.84 2.90
N GLU A 270 3.67 -22.43 1.65
CA GLU A 270 4.02 -23.31 0.55
C GLU A 270 4.88 -22.55 -0.46
N PRO A 271 5.99 -23.12 -0.94
CA PRO A 271 6.77 -22.52 -2.02
C PRO A 271 5.91 -22.39 -3.27
N LEU A 272 6.18 -21.35 -4.06
CA LEU A 272 5.42 -21.13 -5.29
C LEU A 272 5.61 -22.30 -6.25
N PRO A 273 4.53 -22.80 -6.85
CA PRO A 273 4.61 -23.76 -7.95
C PRO A 273 5.18 -23.03 -9.18
N VAL A 274 6.44 -23.25 -9.47
CA VAL A 274 7.19 -22.62 -10.59
C VAL A 274 7.34 -23.63 -11.71
#